data_05ee5c061bdaaf28d2e63a47948ebe70
#
_entry.id   05ee5c061bdaaf28d2e63a47948ebe70
#
_cell.length_a   1.000
_cell.length_b   1.000
_cell.length_c   1.000
_cell.angle_alpha   90.00
_cell.angle_beta   90.00
_cell.angle_gamma   90.00
#
_symmetry.space_group_name_H-M   'P 1'
#
loop_
_entity.id
_entity.type
_entity.pdbx_description
1 polymer ?
#
loop_
_entity_poly.entity_id
_entity_poly.type
_entity_poly.pdbx_seq_one_letter_code
_entity_poly.pdbx_strand_id
1 'polypeptide(L)'
;MKNPPFVIDYKIQLNDIAIDAKVRSWVIFNYLQDAAGAHADELGVGLKQLRQSDLSWVLSRIKVKMDDFPEYGDVLRISTYPSGFDRLFAYRQFVLSSAVTGKRFGVAGSAWLTLNPENFRPVSPAKHFAGLSDWEYEGEIWFQQETMGKLVPNESSDTPVVQRISCTQIDYNRHLNNAYYAMFTEDWLGEKLNGMVRFDELQINFNQSTGYGDRLICSGTLDANGDFQVSGTQESTGKNAFVSSGHCSIIE
;
A
#
# COMPACT_ATOMS: atom_id res chain seq x y z
N MET A 1 -6.01 26.22 14.34
CA MET A 1 -6.89 25.03 14.44
C MET A 1 -6.31 23.99 13.51
N LYS A 2 -6.33 22.70 13.90
CA LYS A 2 -5.93 21.62 13.00
C LYS A 2 -6.99 21.43 11.92
N ASN A 3 -6.58 21.00 10.74
CA ASN A 3 -7.49 20.69 9.65
C ASN A 3 -8.24 19.37 9.94
N PRO A 4 -9.50 19.21 9.52
CA PRO A 4 -10.16 17.91 9.56
C PRO A 4 -9.50 16.94 8.56
N PRO A 5 -9.59 15.62 8.79
CA PRO A 5 -9.18 14.64 7.79
C PRO A 5 -9.91 14.82 6.46
N PHE A 6 -9.22 14.55 5.35
CA PHE A 6 -9.88 14.38 4.06
C PHE A 6 -10.71 13.10 4.06
N VAL A 7 -11.92 13.16 3.55
CA VAL A 7 -12.88 12.04 3.55
C VAL A 7 -13.34 11.75 2.14
N ILE A 8 -13.31 10.47 1.76
CA ILE A 8 -13.85 9.99 0.49
C ILE A 8 -14.58 8.65 0.70
N ASP A 9 -15.71 8.50 0.01
CA ASP A 9 -16.58 7.33 0.12
C ASP A 9 -16.55 6.51 -1.16
N TYR A 10 -16.39 5.18 -1.02
CA TYR A 10 -16.37 4.22 -2.11
C TYR A 10 -17.46 3.18 -1.95
N LYS A 11 -18.31 3.02 -2.96
CA LYS A 11 -19.27 1.92 -3.00
C LYS A 11 -18.56 0.64 -3.43
N ILE A 12 -18.63 -0.39 -2.60
CA ILE A 12 -18.02 -1.69 -2.90
C ILE A 12 -18.72 -2.34 -4.10
N GLN A 13 -17.92 -2.69 -5.11
CA GLN A 13 -18.37 -3.27 -6.37
C GLN A 13 -18.19 -4.79 -6.39
N LEU A 14 -18.86 -5.45 -7.34
CA LEU A 14 -18.78 -6.91 -7.50
C LEU A 14 -17.35 -7.39 -7.80
N ASN A 15 -16.53 -6.60 -8.48
CA ASN A 15 -15.15 -6.95 -8.81
C ASN A 15 -14.18 -6.81 -7.62
N ASP A 16 -14.61 -6.17 -6.55
CA ASP A 16 -13.77 -5.90 -5.37
C ASP A 16 -13.75 -7.06 -4.38
N ILE A 17 -14.75 -7.96 -4.47
CA ILE A 17 -15.03 -8.97 -3.44
C ILE A 17 -14.44 -10.34 -3.75
N ALA A 18 -14.18 -11.11 -2.70
CA ALA A 18 -13.79 -12.51 -2.74
C ALA A 18 -15.03 -13.43 -2.67
N ILE A 19 -14.81 -14.72 -2.49
CA ILE A 19 -15.86 -15.76 -2.46
C ILE A 19 -16.85 -15.60 -1.31
N ASP A 20 -16.41 -15.01 -0.20
CA ASP A 20 -17.19 -14.71 1.00
C ASP A 20 -17.95 -13.37 0.93
N ALA A 21 -18.03 -12.78 -0.27
CA ALA A 21 -18.66 -11.49 -0.55
C ALA A 21 -18.02 -10.27 0.15
N LYS A 22 -16.87 -10.44 0.80
CA LYS A 22 -16.09 -9.36 1.41
C LYS A 22 -14.98 -8.87 0.47
N VAL A 23 -14.56 -7.61 0.65
CA VAL A 23 -13.48 -7.01 -0.15
C VAL A 23 -12.19 -7.81 -0.01
N ARG A 24 -11.52 -8.05 -1.14
CA ARG A 24 -10.20 -8.70 -1.19
C ARG A 24 -9.15 -7.83 -0.51
N SER A 25 -8.23 -8.43 0.19
CA SER A 25 -7.21 -7.69 0.94
C SER A 25 -6.41 -6.75 0.05
N TRP A 26 -5.98 -7.19 -1.14
CA TRP A 26 -5.19 -6.38 -2.06
C TRP A 26 -5.98 -5.19 -2.65
N VAL A 27 -7.32 -5.29 -2.78
CA VAL A 27 -8.17 -4.20 -3.28
C VAL A 27 -8.19 -3.00 -2.31
N ILE A 28 -8.06 -3.24 -1.01
CA ILE A 28 -7.92 -2.18 -0.01
C ILE A 28 -6.77 -1.23 -0.38
N PHE A 29 -5.67 -1.76 -0.90
CA PHE A 29 -4.51 -0.94 -1.30
C PHE A 29 -4.82 0.02 -2.46
N ASN A 30 -5.70 -0.36 -3.40
CA ASN A 30 -6.18 0.54 -4.45
C ASN A 30 -6.95 1.72 -3.85
N TYR A 31 -7.88 1.46 -2.94
CA TYR A 31 -8.66 2.51 -2.28
C TYR A 31 -7.79 3.46 -1.45
N LEU A 32 -6.80 2.93 -0.71
CA LEU A 32 -5.87 3.76 0.06
C LEU A 32 -5.02 4.66 -0.83
N GLN A 33 -4.53 4.12 -1.94
CA GLN A 33 -3.72 4.86 -2.91
C GLN A 33 -4.54 5.96 -3.62
N ASP A 34 -5.78 5.66 -3.99
CA ASP A 34 -6.69 6.60 -4.62
C ASP A 34 -7.08 7.75 -3.65
N ALA A 35 -7.43 7.42 -2.40
CA ALA A 35 -7.72 8.42 -1.37
C ALA A 35 -6.50 9.32 -1.08
N ALA A 36 -5.29 8.75 -1.04
CA ALA A 36 -4.06 9.53 -0.88
C ALA A 36 -3.83 10.49 -2.05
N GLY A 37 -4.06 10.02 -3.29
CA GLY A 37 -3.94 10.82 -4.51
C GLY A 37 -4.94 11.97 -4.55
N ALA A 38 -6.22 11.70 -4.26
CA ALA A 38 -7.27 12.70 -4.22
C ALA A 38 -6.97 13.81 -3.20
N HIS A 39 -6.53 13.45 -2.00
CA HIS A 39 -6.14 14.44 -1.00
C HIS A 39 -4.88 15.22 -1.41
N ALA A 40 -3.90 14.57 -2.06
CA ALA A 40 -2.70 15.25 -2.56
C ALA A 40 -3.05 16.29 -3.64
N ASP A 41 -4.04 16.00 -4.50
CA ASP A 41 -4.54 16.96 -5.50
C ASP A 41 -5.20 18.18 -4.81
N GLU A 42 -6.00 17.98 -3.75
CA GLU A 42 -6.60 19.05 -2.95
C GLU A 42 -5.55 19.93 -2.26
N LEU A 43 -4.48 19.31 -1.77
CA LEU A 43 -3.34 20.00 -1.16
C LEU A 43 -2.43 20.74 -2.17
N GLY A 44 -2.69 20.62 -3.47
CA GLY A 44 -1.85 21.23 -4.51
C GLY A 44 -0.48 20.55 -4.69
N VAL A 45 -0.34 19.31 -4.22
CA VAL A 45 0.87 18.48 -4.36
C VAL A 45 0.59 17.15 -5.05
N GLY A 46 -0.49 17.11 -5.82
CA GLY A 46 -0.89 15.94 -6.59
C GLY A 46 -0.12 15.77 -7.89
N LEU A 47 -0.57 14.83 -8.71
CA LEU A 47 0.12 14.38 -9.91
C LEU A 47 0.47 15.51 -10.89
N LYS A 48 -0.46 16.46 -11.12
CA LYS A 48 -0.25 17.55 -12.09
C LYS A 48 0.83 18.51 -11.62
N GLN A 49 0.78 18.91 -10.36
CA GLN A 49 1.71 19.86 -9.74
C GLN A 49 3.12 19.26 -9.65
N LEU A 50 3.22 18.00 -9.29
CA LEU A 50 4.52 17.30 -9.22
C LEU A 50 5.19 17.21 -10.59
N ARG A 51 4.45 16.91 -11.65
CA ARG A 51 4.98 16.90 -13.02
C ARG A 51 5.52 18.26 -13.47
N GLN A 52 4.89 19.36 -13.06
CA GLN A 52 5.36 20.72 -13.36
C GLN A 52 6.66 21.07 -12.60
N SER A 53 6.93 20.35 -11.50
CA SER A 53 8.10 20.55 -10.65
C SER A 53 9.19 19.48 -10.87
N ASP A 54 9.07 18.65 -11.90
CA ASP A 54 9.95 17.51 -12.17
C ASP A 54 10.13 16.60 -10.93
N LEU A 55 9.03 16.34 -10.24
CA LEU A 55 8.98 15.49 -9.06
C LEU A 55 7.95 14.37 -9.22
N SER A 56 8.13 13.31 -8.44
CA SER A 56 7.19 12.21 -8.35
C SER A 56 7.08 11.69 -6.92
N TRP A 57 5.85 11.40 -6.48
CA TRP A 57 5.64 10.62 -5.26
C TRP A 57 5.92 9.15 -5.51
N VAL A 58 6.67 8.54 -4.60
CA VAL A 58 6.93 7.11 -4.59
C VAL A 58 6.55 6.56 -3.23
N LEU A 59 5.61 5.62 -3.23
CA LEU A 59 5.26 4.87 -2.03
C LEU A 59 6.43 3.95 -1.66
N SER A 60 7.01 4.20 -0.48
CA SER A 60 8.12 3.39 0.03
C SER A 60 7.65 2.27 0.95
N ARG A 61 6.65 2.56 1.78
CA ARG A 61 6.10 1.60 2.74
C ARG A 61 4.63 1.87 2.97
N ILE A 62 3.89 0.79 3.20
CA ILE A 62 2.50 0.86 3.65
C ILE A 62 2.26 -0.25 4.65
N LYS A 63 1.54 0.05 5.74
CA LYS A 63 1.08 -0.93 6.71
C LYS A 63 -0.42 -0.78 6.88
N VAL A 64 -1.13 -1.91 6.83
CA VAL A 64 -2.59 -1.99 6.96
C VAL A 64 -2.90 -2.99 8.06
N LYS A 65 -3.88 -2.66 8.92
CA LYS A 65 -4.47 -3.58 9.88
C LYS A 65 -5.99 -3.48 9.76
N MET A 66 -6.62 -4.63 9.48
CA MET A 66 -8.05 -4.74 9.34
C MET A 66 -8.64 -5.47 10.55
N ASP A 67 -9.68 -4.89 11.13
CA ASP A 67 -10.49 -5.51 12.20
C ASP A 67 -11.66 -6.31 11.58
N ASP A 68 -12.14 -5.89 10.39
CA ASP A 68 -13.16 -6.54 9.56
C ASP A 68 -13.07 -6.01 8.13
N PHE A 69 -13.81 -6.59 7.19
CA PHE A 69 -13.83 -6.18 5.80
C PHE A 69 -15.22 -5.74 5.37
N PRO A 70 -15.34 -4.67 4.55
CA PRO A 70 -16.62 -4.29 3.97
C PRO A 70 -17.12 -5.36 3.02
N GLU A 71 -18.45 -5.49 2.91
CA GLU A 71 -19.13 -6.45 2.06
C GLU A 71 -19.64 -5.79 0.76
N TYR A 72 -20.06 -6.63 -0.18
CA TYR A 72 -20.70 -6.15 -1.41
C TYR A 72 -21.86 -5.20 -1.11
N GLY A 73 -21.82 -4.03 -1.73
CA GLY A 73 -22.85 -3.01 -1.60
C GLY A 73 -22.66 -2.05 -0.42
N ASP A 74 -21.73 -2.31 0.48
CA ASP A 74 -21.34 -1.36 1.51
C ASP A 74 -20.76 -0.08 0.91
N VAL A 75 -20.78 0.99 1.69
CA VAL A 75 -20.09 2.23 1.39
C VAL A 75 -18.90 2.35 2.36
N LEU A 76 -17.71 2.07 1.83
CA LEU A 76 -16.44 2.24 2.55
C LEU A 76 -16.08 3.72 2.59
N ARG A 77 -15.96 4.28 3.78
CA ARG A 77 -15.40 5.60 4.03
C ARG A 77 -13.93 5.50 4.36
N ILE A 78 -13.11 6.27 3.66
CA ILE A 78 -11.69 6.45 3.99
C ILE A 78 -11.48 7.89 4.45
N SER A 79 -11.03 8.03 5.70
CA SER A 79 -10.54 9.29 6.25
C SER A 79 -9.03 9.27 6.24
N THR A 80 -8.37 10.25 5.61
CA THR A 80 -6.92 10.28 5.48
C THR A 80 -6.33 11.65 5.73
N TYR A 81 -5.12 11.68 6.29
CA TYR A 81 -4.40 12.91 6.63
C TYR A 81 -2.89 12.69 6.67
N PRO A 82 -2.09 13.71 6.31
CA PRO A 82 -0.65 13.71 6.59
C PRO A 82 -0.40 13.66 8.10
N SER A 83 0.61 12.91 8.52
CA SER A 83 0.92 12.71 9.94
C SER A 83 2.35 13.11 10.31
N GLY A 84 3.00 13.87 9.42
CA GLY A 84 4.33 14.42 9.65
C GLY A 84 5.30 14.11 8.52
N PHE A 85 6.50 14.69 8.69
CA PHE A 85 7.61 14.57 7.75
C PHE A 85 8.90 14.33 8.53
N ASP A 86 9.79 13.56 7.95
CA ASP A 86 11.17 13.56 8.33
C ASP A 86 12.04 14.15 7.19
N ARG A 87 13.34 13.86 7.23
CA ARG A 87 14.28 14.35 6.23
C ARG A 87 13.92 13.91 4.80
N LEU A 88 13.35 12.71 4.63
CA LEU A 88 13.13 12.06 3.34
C LEU A 88 11.68 11.64 3.11
N PHE A 89 10.95 11.29 4.18
CA PHE A 89 9.63 10.70 4.08
C PHE A 89 8.54 11.69 4.47
N ALA A 90 7.43 11.60 3.75
CA ALA A 90 6.13 12.13 4.14
C ALA A 90 5.26 10.97 4.65
N TYR A 91 4.68 11.11 5.82
CA TYR A 91 3.85 10.08 6.47
C TYR A 91 2.39 10.43 6.36
N ARG A 92 1.56 9.41 6.22
CA ARG A 92 0.11 9.55 6.10
C ARG A 92 -0.60 8.43 6.86
N GLN A 93 -1.72 8.78 7.51
CA GLN A 93 -2.60 7.84 8.20
C GLN A 93 -3.92 7.71 7.46
N PHE A 94 -4.59 6.57 7.69
CA PHE A 94 -5.91 6.27 7.15
C PHE A 94 -6.76 5.56 8.20
N VAL A 95 -8.05 5.88 8.19
CA VAL A 95 -9.08 5.16 8.91
C VAL A 95 -10.11 4.68 7.90
N LEU A 96 -10.39 3.39 7.92
CA LEU A 96 -11.38 2.74 7.07
C LEU A 96 -12.62 2.44 7.91
N SER A 97 -13.80 2.91 7.50
CA SER A 97 -15.04 2.73 8.24
C SER A 97 -16.25 2.60 7.31
N SER A 98 -17.37 2.13 7.84
CA SER A 98 -18.65 2.19 7.14
C SER A 98 -19.17 3.63 7.13
N ALA A 99 -19.47 4.17 5.96
CA ALA A 99 -20.06 5.49 5.82
C ALA A 99 -21.49 5.55 6.41
N VAL A 100 -22.15 4.40 6.56
CA VAL A 100 -23.52 4.29 7.03
C VAL A 100 -23.59 4.11 8.55
N THR A 101 -22.79 3.21 9.10
CA THR A 101 -22.85 2.84 10.52
C THR A 101 -21.76 3.46 11.37
N GLY A 102 -20.70 3.98 10.76
CA GLY A 102 -19.50 4.45 11.44
C GLY A 102 -18.61 3.31 11.99
N LYS A 103 -18.99 2.04 11.82
CA LYS A 103 -18.15 0.89 12.24
C LYS A 103 -16.80 0.99 11.57
N ARG A 104 -15.71 0.93 12.35
CA ARG A 104 -14.35 0.85 11.80
C ARG A 104 -14.09 -0.53 11.24
N PHE A 105 -13.55 -0.57 10.01
CA PHE A 105 -13.06 -1.77 9.36
C PHE A 105 -11.56 -1.97 9.58
N GLY A 106 -10.81 -0.88 9.71
CA GLY A 106 -9.38 -0.97 9.89
C GLY A 106 -8.67 0.38 9.87
N VAL A 107 -7.35 0.33 9.93
CA VAL A 107 -6.46 1.49 9.89
C VAL A 107 -5.25 1.21 9.01
N ALA A 108 -4.66 2.26 8.45
CA ALA A 108 -3.43 2.14 7.68
C ALA A 108 -2.50 3.33 7.89
N GLY A 109 -1.21 3.10 7.62
CA GLY A 109 -0.19 4.13 7.57
C GLY A 109 0.72 3.93 6.37
N SER A 110 1.22 5.02 5.80
CA SER A 110 2.13 4.97 4.65
C SER A 110 3.26 5.98 4.76
N ALA A 111 4.40 5.64 4.14
CA ALA A 111 5.58 6.49 4.04
C ALA A 111 5.94 6.69 2.56
N TRP A 112 6.02 7.94 2.14
CA TRP A 112 6.23 8.36 0.77
C TRP A 112 7.55 9.12 0.62
N LEU A 113 8.25 8.86 -0.48
CA LEU A 113 9.40 9.63 -0.91
C LEU A 113 8.99 10.58 -2.04
N THR A 114 9.63 11.73 -2.09
CA THR A 114 9.63 12.57 -3.29
C THR A 114 10.91 12.31 -4.05
N LEU A 115 10.82 11.93 -5.32
CA LEU A 115 11.96 11.67 -6.19
C LEU A 115 11.97 12.63 -7.38
N ASN A 116 13.18 12.99 -7.82
CA ASN A 116 13.36 13.52 -9.15
C ASN A 116 13.33 12.36 -10.16
N PRO A 117 12.43 12.34 -11.16
CA PRO A 117 12.25 11.21 -12.07
C PRO A 117 13.42 11.00 -13.06
N GLU A 118 14.25 12.02 -13.31
CA GLU A 118 15.39 11.91 -14.23
C GLU A 118 16.58 11.16 -13.63
N ASN A 119 16.86 11.40 -12.33
CA ASN A 119 18.04 10.84 -11.66
C ASN A 119 17.73 9.93 -10.48
N PHE A 120 16.43 9.73 -10.19
CA PHE A 120 15.91 8.89 -9.08
C PHE A 120 16.45 9.27 -7.70
N ARG A 121 16.91 10.51 -7.52
CA ARG A 121 17.41 10.98 -6.22
C ARG A 121 16.26 11.44 -5.33
N PRO A 122 16.24 11.01 -4.06
CA PRO A 122 15.29 11.53 -3.09
C PRO A 122 15.49 13.02 -2.86
N VAL A 123 14.39 13.72 -2.80
CA VAL A 123 14.31 15.15 -2.54
C VAL A 123 13.54 15.37 -1.24
N SER A 124 13.99 16.27 -0.39
CA SER A 124 13.28 16.56 0.87
C SER A 124 11.93 17.21 0.58
N PRO A 125 10.79 16.64 1.02
CA PRO A 125 9.48 17.26 0.86
C PRO A 125 9.42 18.69 1.43
N ALA A 126 10.00 18.90 2.60
CA ALA A 126 10.03 20.19 3.28
C ALA A 126 10.72 21.32 2.48
N LYS A 127 11.59 20.99 1.52
CA LYS A 127 12.27 22.00 0.68
C LYS A 127 11.45 22.41 -0.54
N HIS A 128 10.55 21.56 -1.00
CA HIS A 128 9.83 21.75 -2.26
C HIS A 128 8.37 22.16 -2.08
N PHE A 129 7.76 21.81 -0.97
CA PHE A 129 6.37 22.13 -0.70
C PHE A 129 6.28 23.24 0.34
N ALA A 130 5.98 24.46 -0.10
CA ALA A 130 5.70 25.57 0.80
C ALA A 130 4.44 25.25 1.63
N GLY A 131 4.44 25.67 2.90
CA GLY A 131 3.26 25.50 3.78
C GLY A 131 3.08 24.11 4.39
N LEU A 132 4.08 23.21 4.32
CA LEU A 132 3.99 21.91 5.01
C LEU A 132 3.77 22.04 6.53
N SER A 133 4.25 23.12 7.14
CA SER A 133 4.00 23.43 8.55
C SER A 133 2.51 23.62 8.86
N ASP A 134 1.72 23.96 7.85
CA ASP A 134 0.28 24.21 7.98
C ASP A 134 -0.55 22.92 7.83
N TRP A 135 0.11 21.80 7.51
CA TRP A 135 -0.52 20.50 7.36
C TRP A 135 -0.70 19.78 8.70
N GLU A 136 -1.17 20.49 9.69
CA GLU A 136 -1.61 19.90 10.95
C GLU A 136 -3.06 19.43 10.82
N TYR A 137 -3.28 18.14 11.06
CA TYR A 137 -4.58 17.51 10.97
C TYR A 137 -5.04 16.96 12.32
N GLU A 138 -6.37 16.92 12.51
CA GLU A 138 -6.97 16.12 13.58
C GLU A 138 -6.90 14.65 13.19
N GLY A 139 -6.53 13.79 14.14
CA GLY A 139 -6.47 12.35 13.93
C GLY A 139 -5.44 11.66 14.81
N GLU A 140 -5.60 10.37 14.94
CA GLU A 140 -4.71 9.51 15.71
C GLU A 140 -3.54 9.03 14.85
N ILE A 141 -2.39 8.83 15.47
CA ILE A 141 -1.24 8.18 14.83
C ILE A 141 -1.34 6.68 15.10
N TRP A 142 -1.90 5.94 14.16
CA TRP A 142 -2.05 4.48 14.22
C TRP A 142 -0.74 3.74 14.02
N PHE A 143 0.08 4.23 13.08
CA PHE A 143 1.40 3.69 12.82
C PHE A 143 2.43 4.80 12.91
N GLN A 144 3.32 4.69 13.88
CA GLN A 144 4.46 5.58 14.05
C GLN A 144 5.56 5.26 13.03
N GLN A 145 6.47 6.18 12.82
CA GLN A 145 7.60 6.00 11.89
C GLN A 145 8.43 4.76 12.22
N GLU A 146 8.66 4.51 13.50
CA GLU A 146 9.43 3.39 14.02
C GLU A 146 8.74 2.04 13.77
N THR A 147 7.41 2.01 13.79
CA THR A 147 6.63 0.78 13.57
C THR A 147 6.49 0.40 12.10
N MET A 148 6.79 1.31 11.17
CA MET A 148 6.91 1.04 9.73
C MET A 148 8.38 0.89 9.33
N GLY A 149 9.15 0.09 10.07
CA GLY A 149 10.57 -0.16 9.83
C GLY A 149 10.85 -0.81 8.48
N LYS A 150 12.13 -0.86 8.12
CA LYS A 150 12.56 -1.58 6.92
C LYS A 150 12.47 -3.08 7.16
N LEU A 151 11.70 -3.77 6.31
CA LEU A 151 11.70 -5.24 6.26
C LEU A 151 12.94 -5.74 5.52
N VAL A 152 13.55 -6.80 6.04
CA VAL A 152 14.68 -7.50 5.41
C VAL A 152 14.16 -8.87 4.97
N PRO A 153 14.42 -9.32 3.73
CA PRO A 153 13.98 -10.63 3.28
C PRO A 153 14.53 -11.75 4.15
N ASN A 154 13.69 -12.69 4.54
CA ASN A 154 14.12 -13.94 5.16
C ASN A 154 14.65 -14.89 4.09
N GLU A 155 15.58 -15.78 4.47
CA GLU A 155 15.92 -16.95 3.65
C GLU A 155 14.71 -17.90 3.61
N SER A 156 14.40 -18.40 2.42
CA SER A 156 13.32 -19.37 2.21
C SER A 156 13.85 -20.54 1.41
N SER A 157 13.52 -21.74 1.87
CA SER A 157 13.77 -23.01 1.14
C SER A 157 12.57 -23.45 0.30
N ASP A 158 11.48 -22.71 0.36
CA ASP A 158 10.23 -23.06 -0.30
C ASP A 158 10.30 -22.87 -1.83
N THR A 159 9.52 -23.67 -2.55
CA THR A 159 9.36 -23.51 -4.00
C THR A 159 8.80 -22.11 -4.29
N PRO A 160 9.48 -21.30 -5.10
CA PRO A 160 9.02 -19.96 -5.40
C PRO A 160 7.82 -19.99 -6.36
N VAL A 161 6.97 -18.95 -6.24
CA VAL A 161 5.92 -18.64 -7.21
C VAL A 161 6.43 -17.56 -8.15
N VAL A 162 6.31 -17.76 -9.47
CA VAL A 162 6.78 -16.80 -10.46
C VAL A 162 5.62 -15.97 -10.99
N GLN A 163 5.66 -14.66 -10.77
CA GLN A 163 4.68 -13.70 -11.24
C GLN A 163 5.21 -12.96 -12.47
N ARG A 164 4.52 -13.07 -13.61
CA ARG A 164 4.83 -12.31 -14.83
C ARG A 164 4.04 -11.00 -14.84
N ILE A 165 4.72 -9.89 -15.04
CA ILE A 165 4.09 -8.57 -15.08
C ILE A 165 3.43 -8.34 -16.44
N SER A 166 2.10 -8.18 -16.42
CA SER A 166 1.25 -7.95 -17.59
C SER A 166 1.05 -6.45 -17.86
N CYS A 167 0.70 -6.09 -19.08
CA CYS A 167 0.48 -4.69 -19.47
C CYS A 167 -0.67 -4.02 -18.67
N THR A 168 -1.69 -4.78 -18.27
CA THR A 168 -2.84 -4.29 -17.50
C THR A 168 -2.51 -3.98 -16.04
N GLN A 169 -1.34 -4.38 -15.56
CA GLN A 169 -0.88 -4.15 -14.19
C GLN A 169 0.03 -2.91 -14.08
N ILE A 170 0.34 -2.29 -15.21
CA ILE A 170 1.25 -1.14 -15.27
C ILE A 170 0.46 0.15 -15.07
N ASP A 171 0.94 0.97 -14.14
CA ASP A 171 0.39 2.28 -13.85
C ASP A 171 0.89 3.38 -14.82
N TYR A 172 0.46 4.63 -14.60
CA TYR A 172 0.86 5.78 -15.40
C TYR A 172 2.37 6.12 -15.30
N ASN A 173 3.07 5.66 -14.26
CA ASN A 173 4.52 5.79 -14.11
C ASN A 173 5.29 4.73 -14.91
N ARG A 174 4.59 3.85 -15.64
CA ARG A 174 5.12 2.70 -16.39
C ARG A 174 5.73 1.62 -15.47
N HIS A 175 5.27 1.55 -14.24
CA HIS A 175 5.68 0.54 -13.26
C HIS A 175 4.48 -0.31 -12.83
N LEU A 176 4.76 -1.47 -12.29
CA LEU A 176 3.76 -2.29 -11.61
C LEU A 176 3.08 -1.47 -10.53
N ASN A 177 1.75 -1.33 -10.59
CA ASN A 177 0.99 -0.63 -9.57
C ASN A 177 1.19 -1.29 -8.20
N ASN A 178 1.32 -0.47 -7.16
CA ASN A 178 1.68 -0.90 -5.81
C ASN A 178 0.72 -1.94 -5.22
N ALA A 179 -0.58 -1.91 -5.55
CA ALA A 179 -1.56 -2.86 -5.05
C ALA A 179 -1.30 -4.30 -5.54
N TYR A 180 -0.68 -4.48 -6.70
CA TYR A 180 -0.38 -5.81 -7.22
C TYR A 180 0.70 -6.55 -6.43
N TYR A 181 1.57 -5.85 -5.70
CA TYR A 181 2.50 -6.52 -4.80
C TYR A 181 1.77 -7.19 -3.62
N ALA A 182 0.67 -6.58 -3.13
CA ALA A 182 -0.21 -7.22 -2.16
C ALA A 182 -0.94 -8.42 -2.76
N MET A 183 -1.41 -8.33 -4.02
CA MET A 183 -2.02 -9.45 -4.74
C MET A 183 -1.03 -10.61 -4.89
N PHE A 184 0.22 -10.34 -5.27
CA PHE A 184 1.24 -11.40 -5.41
C PHE A 184 1.62 -12.04 -4.07
N THR A 185 1.52 -11.28 -2.97
CA THR A 185 1.63 -11.85 -1.62
C THR A 185 0.46 -12.79 -1.33
N GLU A 186 -0.78 -12.38 -1.67
CA GLU A 186 -2.00 -13.19 -1.51
C GLU A 186 -1.92 -14.46 -2.36
N ASP A 187 -1.49 -14.36 -3.64
CA ASP A 187 -1.30 -15.50 -4.53
C ASP A 187 -0.29 -16.51 -3.97
N TRP A 188 0.86 -16.02 -3.46
CA TRP A 188 1.87 -16.89 -2.88
C TRP A 188 1.34 -17.63 -1.65
N LEU A 189 0.61 -16.94 -0.76
CA LEU A 189 -0.01 -17.55 0.43
C LEU A 189 -1.07 -18.57 0.03
N GLY A 190 -1.90 -18.25 -0.97
CA GLY A 190 -2.92 -19.16 -1.51
C GLY A 190 -2.34 -20.46 -2.04
N GLU A 191 -1.23 -20.40 -2.77
CA GLU A 191 -0.49 -21.58 -3.24
C GLU A 191 0.04 -22.42 -2.06
N LYS A 192 0.56 -21.78 -1.00
CA LYS A 192 1.10 -22.49 0.17
C LYS A 192 0.03 -23.15 1.01
N LEU A 193 -1.12 -22.49 1.19
CA LEU A 193 -2.23 -22.98 2.00
C LEU A 193 -3.22 -23.83 1.21
N ASN A 194 -3.04 -23.94 -0.12
CA ASN A 194 -3.97 -24.57 -1.03
C ASN A 194 -5.42 -24.08 -0.81
N GLY A 195 -5.58 -22.77 -0.66
CA GLY A 195 -6.86 -22.14 -0.35
C GLY A 195 -6.86 -20.64 -0.59
N MET A 196 -8.03 -20.04 -0.48
CA MET A 196 -8.14 -18.58 -0.54
C MET A 196 -7.80 -17.98 0.80
N VAL A 197 -7.06 -16.87 0.79
CA VAL A 197 -6.55 -16.24 2.01
C VAL A 197 -6.98 -14.79 2.08
N ARG A 198 -6.95 -14.25 3.30
CA ARG A 198 -7.12 -12.84 3.61
C ARG A 198 -6.06 -12.45 4.63
N PHE A 199 -5.42 -11.30 4.44
CA PHE A 199 -4.58 -10.75 5.51
C PHE A 199 -5.35 -9.71 6.31
N ASP A 200 -5.31 -9.88 7.61
CA ASP A 200 -5.79 -8.90 8.58
C ASP A 200 -4.69 -7.90 8.97
N GLU A 201 -3.42 -8.27 8.81
CA GLU A 201 -2.28 -7.35 8.91
C GLU A 201 -1.29 -7.58 7.76
N LEU A 202 -0.89 -6.48 7.11
CA LEU A 202 0.12 -6.51 6.05
C LEU A 202 0.94 -5.23 6.06
N GLN A 203 2.26 -5.37 6.13
CA GLN A 203 3.21 -4.33 5.76
C GLN A 203 3.91 -4.69 4.47
N ILE A 204 4.05 -3.73 3.55
CA ILE A 204 4.86 -3.87 2.33
C ILE A 204 5.91 -2.78 2.30
N ASN A 205 7.16 -3.16 2.01
CA ASN A 205 8.24 -2.26 1.66
C ASN A 205 8.54 -2.42 0.18
N PHE A 206 8.46 -1.32 -0.58
CA PHE A 206 8.75 -1.27 -2.00
C PHE A 206 10.21 -0.84 -2.19
N ASN A 207 11.05 -1.73 -2.73
CA ASN A 207 12.50 -1.55 -2.80
C ASN A 207 12.98 -1.20 -4.21
N GLN A 208 12.34 -1.77 -5.24
CA GLN A 208 12.72 -1.56 -6.64
C GLN A 208 11.46 -1.58 -7.51
N SER A 209 11.34 -0.61 -8.42
CA SER A 209 10.27 -0.61 -9.41
C SER A 209 10.39 -1.79 -10.38
N THR A 210 9.25 -2.35 -10.78
CA THR A 210 9.14 -3.48 -11.71
C THR A 210 8.34 -3.04 -12.93
N GLY A 211 8.78 -3.38 -14.12
CA GLY A 211 8.19 -2.94 -15.38
C GLY A 211 7.41 -4.03 -16.12
N TYR A 212 6.79 -3.64 -17.24
CA TYR A 212 6.11 -4.58 -18.14
C TYR A 212 7.08 -5.65 -18.66
N GLY A 213 6.64 -6.90 -18.62
CA GLY A 213 7.41 -8.05 -19.10
C GLY A 213 8.42 -8.61 -18.09
N ASP A 214 8.69 -7.89 -17.00
CA ASP A 214 9.52 -8.44 -15.91
C ASP A 214 8.84 -9.67 -15.28
N ARG A 215 9.66 -10.48 -14.62
CA ARG A 215 9.21 -11.62 -13.80
C ARG A 215 9.72 -11.45 -12.38
N LEU A 216 8.81 -11.62 -11.42
CA LEU A 216 9.14 -11.63 -9.99
C LEU A 216 9.14 -13.06 -9.49
N ILE A 217 10.23 -13.46 -8.89
CA ILE A 217 10.38 -14.72 -8.16
C ILE A 217 9.96 -14.44 -6.72
N CYS A 218 8.75 -14.84 -6.36
CA CYS A 218 8.18 -14.66 -5.03
C CYS A 218 8.49 -15.88 -4.16
N SER A 219 9.12 -15.64 -3.02
CA SER A 219 9.46 -16.65 -2.02
C SER A 219 9.25 -16.10 -0.62
N GLY A 220 9.05 -16.96 0.37
CA GLY A 220 8.77 -16.49 1.71
C GLY A 220 8.72 -17.59 2.75
N THR A 221 8.26 -17.22 3.93
CA THR A 221 8.01 -18.10 5.07
C THR A 221 6.58 -17.89 5.56
N LEU A 222 5.96 -18.96 6.02
CA LEU A 222 4.63 -18.96 6.64
C LEU A 222 4.68 -19.95 7.80
N ASP A 223 4.26 -19.50 8.98
CA ASP A 223 4.20 -20.37 10.16
C ASP A 223 2.78 -20.93 10.40
N ALA A 224 2.67 -21.81 11.39
CA ALA A 224 1.41 -22.46 11.73
C ALA A 224 0.36 -21.50 12.34
N ASN A 225 0.74 -20.31 12.77
CA ASN A 225 -0.16 -19.30 13.31
C ASN A 225 -0.72 -18.37 12.22
N GLY A 226 -0.20 -18.42 10.99
CA GLY A 226 -0.56 -17.54 9.90
C GLY A 226 0.36 -16.32 9.77
N ASP A 227 1.43 -16.22 10.55
CA ASP A 227 2.43 -15.17 10.39
C ASP A 227 3.32 -15.47 9.20
N PHE A 228 3.50 -14.48 8.33
CA PHE A 228 4.24 -14.67 7.08
C PHE A 228 5.22 -13.55 6.78
N GLN A 229 6.21 -13.88 5.95
CA GLN A 229 6.99 -12.91 5.20
C GLN A 229 7.17 -13.42 3.77
N VAL A 230 6.87 -12.56 2.78
CA VAL A 230 7.07 -12.84 1.35
C VAL A 230 7.94 -11.76 0.74
N SER A 231 8.85 -12.15 -0.13
CA SER A 231 9.67 -11.22 -0.90
C SER A 231 9.63 -11.57 -2.39
N GLY A 232 9.64 -10.56 -3.25
CA GLY A 232 9.75 -10.73 -4.69
C GLY A 232 11.07 -10.20 -5.22
N THR A 233 11.79 -11.02 -5.97
CA THR A 233 13.06 -10.68 -6.61
C THR A 233 12.89 -10.65 -8.11
N GLN A 234 13.37 -9.61 -8.77
CA GLN A 234 13.37 -9.52 -10.24
C GLN A 234 14.31 -10.58 -10.82
N GLU A 235 13.77 -11.43 -11.69
CA GLU A 235 14.54 -12.51 -12.34
C GLU A 235 15.69 -11.94 -13.18
N SER A 236 15.47 -10.82 -13.87
CA SER A 236 16.43 -10.20 -14.79
C SER A 236 17.61 -9.53 -14.10
N THR A 237 17.43 -9.00 -12.88
CA THR A 237 18.46 -8.20 -12.19
C THR A 237 18.96 -8.81 -10.90
N GLY A 238 18.26 -9.80 -10.35
CA GLY A 238 18.49 -10.36 -9.02
C GLY A 238 18.20 -9.38 -7.86
N LYS A 239 17.60 -8.20 -8.15
CA LYS A 239 17.28 -7.20 -7.13
C LYS A 239 15.94 -7.50 -6.47
N ASN A 240 15.88 -7.32 -5.16
CA ASN A 240 14.63 -7.42 -4.42
C ASN A 240 13.71 -6.25 -4.78
N ALA A 241 12.50 -6.55 -5.28
CA ALA A 241 11.51 -5.56 -5.63
C ALA A 241 10.64 -5.15 -4.44
N PHE A 242 10.25 -6.11 -3.61
CA PHE A 242 9.46 -5.85 -2.41
C PHE A 242 9.70 -6.90 -1.32
N VAL A 243 9.36 -6.51 -0.10
CA VAL A 243 9.20 -7.43 1.02
C VAL A 243 7.88 -7.10 1.70
N SER A 244 7.06 -8.10 1.92
CA SER A 244 5.83 -8.02 2.69
C SER A 244 5.90 -8.91 3.92
N SER A 245 5.23 -8.52 4.99
CA SER A 245 5.12 -9.31 6.22
C SER A 245 3.82 -8.97 6.91
N GLY A 246 3.19 -9.96 7.53
CA GLY A 246 1.90 -9.78 8.18
C GLY A 246 1.35 -11.08 8.72
N HIS A 247 0.03 -11.07 8.89
CA HIS A 247 -0.74 -12.21 9.35
C HIS A 247 -1.89 -12.48 8.38
N CYS A 248 -2.18 -13.75 8.11
CA CYS A 248 -3.25 -14.18 7.22
C CYS A 248 -4.09 -15.32 7.82
N SER A 249 -5.31 -15.44 7.31
CA SER A 249 -6.22 -16.55 7.58
C SER A 249 -6.81 -17.09 6.26
N ILE A 250 -7.20 -18.36 6.27
CA ILE A 250 -7.98 -18.96 5.18
C ILE A 250 -9.40 -18.43 5.25
N ILE A 251 -9.98 -18.11 4.10
CA ILE A 251 -11.40 -17.77 3.95
C ILE A 251 -12.15 -18.96 3.34
N GLU A 252 -13.30 -19.28 3.92
CA GLU A 252 -14.21 -20.37 3.49
C GLU A 252 -15.36 -19.85 2.63
#